data_b6542481319014310afb47672a25e064
#
_entry.id   b6542481319014310afb47672a25e064
#
_cell.length_a   1.000
_cell.length_b   1.000
_cell.length_c   1.000
_cell.angle_alpha   90.00
_cell.angle_beta   90.00
_cell.angle_gamma   90.00
#
_symmetry.space_group_name_H-M   'P 1'
#
loop_
_entity.id
_entity.type
_entity.pdbx_description
1 polymer ?
#
loop_
_entity_poly.entity_id
_entity_poly.type
_entity_poly.pdbx_seq_one_letter_code
_entity_poly.pdbx_strand_id
1 'polypeptide(L)'
;YKQLVVKHQQNTLSFDNTTSFNLDEYLGIDENSSQSYRQFMNENLFDHVDINKNKTFLPTCNQGENPREQGLAYENSIKEAGGIDLQILGIGANGHIGFNEPTSSLASRTRIKTLTQQTLDDNSRLFKEDEFQPTLAMTMGIATILDARYVLLMATGENKAKAVKDMVAGPLSAMCPASSLQLHENAIILLDKAAASELEDQDYYTWAHDQNIKINKEFGLYHNY
;
A
#
# COMPACT_ATOMS: atom_id res chain seq x y z
N TYR A 1 11.27 -4.99 3.50
CA TYR A 1 12.44 -4.18 3.12
C TYR A 1 13.77 -4.89 3.36
N LYS A 2 13.99 -5.59 4.49
CA LYS A 2 15.28 -6.27 4.80
C LYS A 2 15.83 -7.09 3.63
N GLN A 3 14.99 -7.88 2.93
CA GLN A 3 15.42 -8.69 1.79
C GLN A 3 15.83 -7.83 0.58
N LEU A 4 15.20 -6.69 0.37
CA LEU A 4 15.58 -5.74 -0.69
C LEU A 4 16.96 -5.14 -0.41
N VAL A 5 17.20 -4.74 0.84
CA VAL A 5 18.53 -4.26 1.29
C VAL A 5 19.59 -5.34 1.09
N VAL A 6 19.33 -6.59 1.50
CA VAL A 6 20.27 -7.71 1.29
C VAL A 6 20.58 -7.92 -0.19
N LYS A 7 19.57 -7.89 -1.07
CA LYS A 7 19.77 -8.03 -2.52
C LYS A 7 20.58 -6.87 -3.11
N HIS A 8 20.34 -5.64 -2.63
CA HIS A 8 21.13 -4.48 -3.02
C HIS A 8 22.61 -4.65 -2.60
N GLN A 9 22.86 -5.02 -1.36
CA GLN A 9 24.23 -5.29 -0.84
C GLN A 9 24.96 -6.40 -1.59
N GLN A 10 24.22 -7.36 -2.16
CA GLN A 10 24.73 -8.42 -3.02
C GLN A 10 24.92 -7.99 -4.49
N ASN A 11 24.68 -6.72 -4.83
CA ASN A 11 24.68 -6.18 -6.19
C ASN A 11 23.76 -6.91 -7.17
N THR A 12 22.65 -7.49 -6.67
CA THR A 12 21.62 -8.16 -7.49
C THR A 12 20.38 -7.30 -7.69
N LEU A 13 20.30 -6.15 -7.03
CA LEU A 13 19.22 -5.18 -7.13
C LEU A 13 19.78 -3.76 -6.93
N SER A 14 19.39 -2.82 -7.79
CA SER A 14 19.70 -1.39 -7.68
C SER A 14 18.40 -0.57 -7.65
N PHE A 15 18.44 0.56 -6.96
CA PHE A 15 17.35 1.54 -6.84
C PHE A 15 17.74 2.90 -7.45
N ASP A 16 18.86 3.01 -8.16
CA ASP A 16 19.40 4.26 -8.73
C ASP A 16 18.42 4.93 -9.70
N ASN A 17 17.61 4.15 -10.40
CA ASN A 17 16.57 4.59 -11.32
C ASN A 17 15.14 4.53 -10.73
N THR A 18 15.01 4.34 -9.41
CA THR A 18 13.72 4.21 -8.74
C THR A 18 13.24 5.56 -8.23
N THR A 19 11.96 5.83 -8.43
CA THR A 19 11.20 6.90 -7.75
C THR A 19 10.20 6.25 -6.81
N SER A 20 10.15 6.68 -5.56
CA SER A 20 9.27 6.12 -4.52
C SER A 20 8.15 7.09 -4.17
N PHE A 21 6.92 6.57 -4.11
CA PHE A 21 5.73 7.27 -3.62
C PHE A 21 5.10 6.45 -2.50
N ASN A 22 5.12 6.98 -1.27
CA ASN A 22 4.47 6.34 -0.14
C ASN A 22 2.95 6.47 -0.23
N LEU A 23 2.23 5.48 0.33
CA LEU A 23 0.77 5.48 0.38
C LEU A 23 0.21 6.64 1.20
N ASP A 24 0.88 6.95 2.30
CA ASP A 24 0.35 7.86 3.31
C ASP A 24 1.45 8.41 4.21
N GLU A 25 1.09 9.48 4.94
CA GLU A 25 1.84 10.03 6.06
C GLU A 25 0.85 10.68 7.04
N TYR A 26 1.21 10.68 8.30
CA TYR A 26 0.45 11.35 9.34
C TYR A 26 0.50 12.87 9.20
N LEU A 27 -0.66 13.51 9.39
CA LEU A 27 -0.75 14.96 9.31
C LEU A 27 -0.15 15.62 10.55
N GLY A 28 0.75 16.57 10.31
CA GLY A 28 1.38 17.36 11.39
C GLY A 28 2.43 16.62 12.20
N ILE A 29 2.83 15.39 11.81
CA ILE A 29 3.96 14.70 12.42
C ILE A 29 5.27 15.35 11.96
N ASP A 30 6.25 15.44 12.87
CA ASP A 30 7.62 15.82 12.50
C ASP A 30 8.23 14.69 11.64
N GLU A 31 8.82 15.04 10.51
CA GLU A 31 9.43 14.07 9.59
C GLU A 31 10.57 13.27 10.25
N ASN A 32 11.21 13.82 11.29
CA ASN A 32 12.25 13.16 12.08
C ASN A 32 11.69 12.36 13.27
N SER A 33 10.39 12.39 13.50
CA SER A 33 9.77 11.53 14.51
C SER A 33 9.97 10.07 14.15
N SER A 34 10.30 9.24 15.14
CA SER A 34 10.41 7.79 14.97
C SER A 34 9.09 7.13 14.49
N GLN A 35 7.98 7.87 14.56
CA GLN A 35 6.65 7.40 14.15
C GLN A 35 6.24 7.92 12.78
N SER A 36 7.03 8.80 12.14
CA SER A 36 6.75 9.22 10.75
C SER A 36 7.08 8.09 9.76
N TYR A 37 6.30 8.00 8.69
CA TYR A 37 6.64 7.07 7.60
C TYR A 37 7.89 7.53 6.86
N ARG A 38 8.20 8.82 6.85
CA ARG A 38 9.50 9.32 6.35
C ARG A 38 10.66 8.68 7.08
N GLN A 39 10.67 8.75 8.41
CA GLN A 39 11.73 8.17 9.23
C GLN A 39 11.76 6.64 9.10
N PHE A 40 10.59 6.00 9.13
CA PHE A 40 10.46 4.55 8.91
C PHE A 40 11.09 4.12 7.58
N MET A 41 10.85 4.84 6.49
CA MET A 41 11.41 4.51 5.18
C MET A 41 12.91 4.76 5.11
N ASN A 42 13.39 5.83 5.74
CA ASN A 42 14.83 6.09 5.85
C ASN A 42 15.53 4.92 6.56
N GLU A 43 15.09 4.56 7.76
CA GLU A 43 15.70 3.53 8.59
C GLU A 43 15.61 2.12 8.00
N ASN A 44 14.54 1.81 7.27
CA ASN A 44 14.30 0.45 6.79
C ASN A 44 14.70 0.21 5.33
N LEU A 45 14.87 1.28 4.53
CA LEU A 45 15.18 1.14 3.10
C LEU A 45 16.13 2.23 2.60
N PHE A 46 15.73 3.51 2.64
CA PHE A 46 16.38 4.56 1.85
C PHE A 46 17.84 4.81 2.25
N ASP A 47 18.20 4.64 3.52
CA ASP A 47 19.58 4.80 4.01
C ASP A 47 20.50 3.60 3.69
N HIS A 48 19.91 2.52 3.18
CA HIS A 48 20.61 1.25 2.97
C HIS A 48 20.75 0.85 1.50
N VAL A 49 20.20 1.67 0.57
CA VAL A 49 20.22 1.40 -0.87
C VAL A 49 20.62 2.66 -1.64
N ASP A 50 20.87 2.51 -2.94
CA ASP A 50 21.34 3.57 -3.85
C ASP A 50 20.23 4.48 -4.40
N ILE A 51 19.04 4.53 -3.74
CA ILE A 51 17.96 5.41 -4.18
C ILE A 51 18.33 6.88 -4.02
N ASN A 52 18.01 7.68 -5.05
CA ASN A 52 18.11 9.13 -4.91
C ASN A 52 17.01 9.66 -3.98
N LYS A 53 17.37 10.13 -2.79
CA LYS A 53 16.41 10.62 -1.79
C LYS A 53 15.54 11.78 -2.28
N ASN A 54 16.01 12.58 -3.25
CA ASN A 54 15.20 13.63 -3.88
C ASN A 54 14.09 13.07 -4.78
N LYS A 55 14.08 11.75 -5.04
CA LYS A 55 13.03 11.04 -5.76
C LYS A 55 12.17 10.16 -4.83
N THR A 56 12.13 10.48 -3.54
CA THR A 56 11.30 9.78 -2.55
C THR A 56 10.23 10.72 -2.01
N PHE A 57 8.97 10.45 -2.34
CA PHE A 57 7.84 11.31 -2.07
C PHE A 57 6.90 10.69 -1.04
N LEU A 58 6.39 11.52 -0.13
CA LEU A 58 5.31 11.18 0.79
C LEU A 58 4.21 12.22 0.65
N PRO A 59 2.93 11.83 0.79
CA PRO A 59 1.83 12.78 0.76
C PRO A 59 1.79 13.54 2.09
N THR A 60 2.27 14.76 2.11
CA THR A 60 2.35 15.60 3.30
C THR A 60 1.45 16.83 3.17
N CYS A 61 1.08 17.39 4.31
CA CYS A 61 0.39 18.68 4.39
C CYS A 61 0.81 19.35 5.69
N ASN A 62 1.50 20.47 5.56
CA ASN A 62 1.99 21.23 6.71
C ASN A 62 0.90 22.14 7.28
N GLN A 63 1.14 22.66 8.49
CA GLN A 63 0.22 23.60 9.12
C GLN A 63 0.05 24.86 8.24
N GLY A 64 -1.19 25.22 7.96
CA GLY A 64 -1.53 26.40 7.13
C GLY A 64 -1.61 26.13 5.63
N GLU A 65 -1.22 24.95 5.16
CA GLU A 65 -1.42 24.52 3.77
C GLU A 65 -2.85 24.04 3.53
N ASN A 66 -3.31 24.16 2.28
CA ASN A 66 -4.60 23.62 1.87
C ASN A 66 -4.48 22.14 1.54
N PRO A 67 -5.11 21.24 2.31
CA PRO A 67 -4.95 19.79 2.11
C PRO A 67 -5.41 19.30 0.74
N ARG A 68 -6.39 19.97 0.14
CA ARG A 68 -6.86 19.62 -1.21
C ARG A 68 -5.81 19.93 -2.27
N GLU A 69 -5.12 21.06 -2.13
CA GLU A 69 -4.05 21.46 -3.04
C GLU A 69 -2.84 20.53 -2.88
N GLN A 70 -2.49 20.15 -1.64
CA GLN A 70 -1.41 19.19 -1.38
C GLN A 70 -1.72 17.82 -1.95
N GLY A 71 -2.95 17.32 -1.80
CA GLY A 71 -3.39 16.08 -2.42
C GLY A 71 -3.27 16.12 -3.95
N LEU A 72 -3.71 17.21 -4.58
CA LEU A 72 -3.58 17.42 -6.03
C LEU A 72 -2.11 17.51 -6.48
N ALA A 73 -1.27 18.20 -5.71
CA ALA A 73 0.17 18.30 -5.99
C ALA A 73 0.82 16.92 -5.97
N TYR A 74 0.46 16.07 -4.99
CA TYR A 74 0.95 14.69 -4.90
C TYR A 74 0.51 13.85 -6.12
N GLU A 75 -0.75 13.91 -6.52
CA GLU A 75 -1.27 13.25 -7.72
C GLU A 75 -0.52 13.72 -9.00
N ASN A 76 -0.24 15.02 -9.11
CA ASN A 76 0.53 15.57 -10.21
C ASN A 76 1.98 15.04 -10.21
N SER A 77 2.64 14.95 -9.07
CA SER A 77 4.00 14.39 -8.96
C SER A 77 4.04 12.93 -9.42
N ILE A 78 3.03 12.12 -9.06
CA ILE A 78 2.89 10.75 -9.56
C ILE A 78 2.76 10.74 -11.08
N LYS A 79 1.89 11.60 -11.62
CA LYS A 79 1.66 11.69 -13.08
C LYS A 79 2.91 12.15 -13.83
N GLU A 80 3.63 13.14 -13.33
CA GLU A 80 4.88 13.66 -13.91
C GLU A 80 5.99 12.62 -13.90
N ALA A 81 6.02 11.73 -12.89
CA ALA A 81 6.93 10.59 -12.85
C ALA A 81 6.55 9.45 -13.82
N GLY A 82 5.42 9.56 -14.54
CA GLY A 82 4.92 8.55 -15.47
C GLY A 82 3.98 7.52 -14.85
N GLY A 83 3.46 7.78 -13.65
CA GLY A 83 2.60 6.88 -12.88
C GLY A 83 3.40 5.94 -11.96
N ILE A 84 2.71 4.98 -11.37
CA ILE A 84 3.26 3.97 -10.47
C ILE A 84 3.35 2.64 -11.23
N ASP A 85 4.55 2.07 -11.33
CA ASP A 85 4.75 0.76 -11.94
C ASP A 85 4.30 -0.37 -11.02
N LEU A 86 4.65 -0.28 -9.73
CA LEU A 86 4.29 -1.28 -8.72
C LEU A 86 3.84 -0.61 -7.42
N GLN A 87 2.60 -0.84 -7.04
CA GLN A 87 2.06 -0.45 -5.74
C GLN A 87 2.10 -1.62 -4.78
N ILE A 88 2.81 -1.47 -3.67
CA ILE A 88 2.85 -2.46 -2.59
C ILE A 88 1.81 -2.09 -1.53
N LEU A 89 1.01 -3.06 -1.10
CA LEU A 89 -0.07 -2.90 -0.13
C LEU A 89 0.00 -3.95 0.98
N GLY A 90 -0.43 -3.55 2.16
CA GLY A 90 -0.99 -4.44 3.17
C GLY A 90 -2.51 -4.34 3.20
N ILE A 91 -3.16 -5.06 4.11
CA ILE A 91 -4.60 -4.97 4.35
C ILE A 91 -4.88 -4.84 5.85
N GLY A 92 -5.77 -3.95 6.22
CA GLY A 92 -6.30 -3.86 7.58
C GLY A 92 -7.26 -5.01 7.91
N ALA A 93 -7.47 -5.29 9.19
CA ALA A 93 -8.40 -6.33 9.64
C ALA A 93 -9.86 -6.06 9.19
N ASN A 94 -10.21 -4.81 8.93
CA ASN A 94 -11.50 -4.38 8.40
C ASN A 94 -11.52 -4.19 6.87
N GLY A 95 -10.47 -4.60 6.16
CA GLY A 95 -10.37 -4.52 4.70
C GLY A 95 -9.89 -3.18 4.16
N HIS A 96 -9.38 -2.25 4.99
CA HIS A 96 -8.79 -1.01 4.48
C HIS A 96 -7.45 -1.26 3.76
N ILE A 97 -7.13 -0.39 2.81
CA ILE A 97 -5.83 -0.28 2.12
C ILE A 97 -5.33 1.16 2.20
N GLY A 98 -4.06 1.37 2.60
CA GLY A 98 -3.61 2.68 3.09
C GLY A 98 -4.51 3.13 4.24
N PHE A 99 -4.81 4.42 4.38
CA PHE A 99 -5.83 4.89 5.32
C PHE A 99 -7.22 5.04 4.68
N ASN A 100 -7.52 4.25 3.64
CA ASN A 100 -8.87 4.18 3.08
C ASN A 100 -9.72 3.21 3.89
N GLU A 101 -10.25 3.70 5.01
CA GLU A 101 -11.14 2.98 5.91
C GLU A 101 -12.49 2.66 5.24
N PRO A 102 -13.28 1.68 5.75
CA PRO A 102 -14.65 1.42 5.31
C PRO A 102 -15.45 2.70 5.10
N THR A 103 -16.29 2.74 4.09
CA THR A 103 -17.04 3.89 3.56
C THR A 103 -16.21 4.86 2.69
N SER A 104 -14.92 4.63 2.49
CA SER A 104 -14.13 5.41 1.52
C SER A 104 -14.64 5.17 0.10
N SER A 105 -14.82 6.24 -0.66
CA SER A 105 -15.21 6.14 -2.06
C SER A 105 -14.17 5.35 -2.86
N LEU A 106 -14.59 4.36 -3.64
CA LEU A 106 -13.72 3.60 -4.53
C LEU A 106 -13.11 4.46 -5.65
N ALA A 107 -13.68 5.64 -5.92
CA ALA A 107 -13.16 6.63 -6.87
C ALA A 107 -12.32 7.74 -6.20
N SER A 108 -11.91 7.54 -4.93
CA SER A 108 -11.17 8.57 -4.20
C SER A 108 -9.76 8.76 -4.72
N ARG A 109 -9.30 10.01 -4.65
CA ARG A 109 -7.91 10.43 -4.91
C ARG A 109 -7.20 10.78 -3.60
N THR A 110 -5.93 11.15 -3.67
CA THR A 110 -5.12 11.55 -2.51
C THR A 110 -5.79 12.68 -1.74
N ARG A 111 -5.98 12.48 -0.44
CA ARG A 111 -6.73 13.38 0.44
C ARG A 111 -6.46 13.14 1.91
N ILE A 112 -6.87 14.08 2.75
CA ILE A 112 -6.92 13.89 4.20
C ILE A 112 -8.04 12.89 4.56
N LYS A 113 -7.72 12.04 5.55
CA LYS A 113 -8.65 11.12 6.21
C LYS A 113 -8.48 11.19 7.72
N THR A 114 -9.59 11.07 8.44
CA THR A 114 -9.58 10.75 9.86
C THR A 114 -9.22 9.29 10.05
N LEU A 115 -8.39 8.99 11.03
CA LEU A 115 -8.13 7.63 11.47
C LEU A 115 -9.33 7.11 12.26
N THR A 116 -9.64 5.81 12.14
CA THR A 116 -10.66 5.19 13.00
C THR A 116 -10.14 5.04 14.42
N GLN A 117 -11.05 4.95 15.40
CA GLN A 117 -10.66 4.72 16.79
C GLN A 117 -9.81 3.45 16.91
N GLN A 118 -10.17 2.39 16.22
CA GLN A 118 -9.39 1.15 16.20
C GLN A 118 -7.97 1.36 15.66
N THR A 119 -7.82 2.12 14.58
CA THR A 119 -6.49 2.46 14.03
C THR A 119 -5.69 3.31 15.02
N LEU A 120 -6.33 4.26 15.72
CA LEU A 120 -5.70 5.05 16.76
C LEU A 120 -5.24 4.17 17.92
N ASP A 121 -6.09 3.25 18.39
CA ASP A 121 -5.78 2.31 19.48
C ASP A 121 -4.64 1.35 19.09
N ASP A 122 -4.67 0.80 17.88
CA ASP A 122 -3.63 -0.07 17.36
C ASP A 122 -2.28 0.66 17.23
N ASN A 123 -2.31 1.95 16.91
CA ASN A 123 -1.11 2.78 16.75
C ASN A 123 -0.63 3.38 18.08
N SER A 124 -1.51 3.55 19.08
CA SER A 124 -1.19 4.19 20.37
C SER A 124 0.04 3.56 21.05
N ARG A 125 0.22 2.25 20.92
CA ARG A 125 1.38 1.51 21.44
C ARG A 125 2.72 1.94 20.85
N LEU A 126 2.70 2.65 19.71
CA LEU A 126 3.88 3.13 19.01
C LEU A 126 4.32 4.51 19.52
N PHE A 127 3.44 5.26 20.19
CA PHE A 127 3.68 6.60 20.71
C PHE A 127 3.90 6.55 22.22
N LYS A 128 4.76 7.43 22.71
CA LYS A 128 4.96 7.62 24.16
C LYS A 128 3.80 8.42 24.76
N GLU A 129 3.59 8.35 26.09
CA GLU A 129 2.47 9.04 26.77
C GLU A 129 2.41 10.55 26.50
N ASP A 130 3.56 11.21 26.33
CA ASP A 130 3.65 12.66 26.06
C ASP A 130 3.88 13.00 24.58
N GLU A 131 3.84 12.00 23.68
CA GLU A 131 4.10 12.20 22.25
C GLU A 131 2.83 12.55 21.50
N PHE A 132 2.90 13.51 20.57
CA PHE A 132 1.76 13.87 19.73
C PHE A 132 1.33 12.67 18.89
N GLN A 133 0.12 12.18 19.15
CA GLN A 133 -0.51 11.13 18.35
C GLN A 133 -1.41 11.76 17.28
N PRO A 134 -1.07 11.65 16.00
CA PRO A 134 -1.88 12.18 14.91
C PRO A 134 -3.24 11.49 14.83
N THR A 135 -4.29 12.26 14.60
CA THR A 135 -5.66 11.75 14.35
C THR A 135 -6.06 11.81 12.88
N LEU A 136 -5.23 12.45 12.06
CA LEU A 136 -5.42 12.66 10.63
C LEU A 136 -4.22 12.13 9.87
N ALA A 137 -4.46 11.66 8.65
CA ALA A 137 -3.41 11.31 7.69
C ALA A 137 -3.76 11.82 6.29
N MET A 138 -2.74 12.13 5.48
CA MET A 138 -2.87 12.24 4.04
C MET A 138 -2.63 10.87 3.45
N THR A 139 -3.53 10.38 2.60
CA THR A 139 -3.41 9.04 2.01
C THR A 139 -3.79 9.04 0.54
N MET A 140 -3.06 8.24 -0.26
CA MET A 140 -3.49 7.92 -1.63
C MET A 140 -4.92 7.39 -1.60
N GLY A 141 -5.75 7.86 -2.54
CA GLY A 141 -7.10 7.34 -2.71
C GLY A 141 -7.10 5.96 -3.37
N ILE A 142 -8.24 5.28 -3.29
CA ILE A 142 -8.41 3.95 -3.89
C ILE A 142 -8.20 4.01 -5.41
N ALA A 143 -8.76 5.01 -6.10
CA ALA A 143 -8.55 5.16 -7.53
C ALA A 143 -7.08 5.47 -7.88
N THR A 144 -6.36 6.20 -7.04
CA THR A 144 -4.91 6.44 -7.22
C THR A 144 -4.14 5.11 -7.15
N ILE A 145 -4.49 4.25 -6.18
CA ILE A 145 -3.91 2.91 -6.04
C ILE A 145 -4.22 2.05 -7.27
N LEU A 146 -5.46 2.10 -7.76
CA LEU A 146 -5.90 1.32 -8.93
C LEU A 146 -5.28 1.81 -10.25
N ASP A 147 -4.77 3.04 -10.32
CA ASP A 147 -4.06 3.55 -11.50
C ASP A 147 -2.64 2.95 -11.64
N ALA A 148 -2.11 2.24 -10.66
CA ALA A 148 -0.82 1.57 -10.76
C ALA A 148 -0.84 0.48 -11.84
N ARG A 149 0.30 0.22 -12.51
CA ARG A 149 0.39 -0.86 -13.52
C ARG A 149 0.25 -2.24 -12.89
N TYR A 150 0.85 -2.41 -11.72
CA TYR A 150 0.78 -3.63 -10.91
C TYR A 150 0.48 -3.28 -9.46
N VAL A 151 -0.33 -4.09 -8.82
CA VAL A 151 -0.55 -4.02 -7.37
C VAL A 151 -0.10 -5.34 -6.75
N LEU A 152 0.73 -5.28 -5.71
CA LEU A 152 1.10 -6.41 -4.88
C LEU A 152 0.56 -6.20 -3.47
N LEU A 153 -0.49 -6.93 -3.12
CA LEU A 153 -0.99 -6.94 -1.75
C LEU A 153 -0.43 -8.16 -1.00
N MET A 154 0.11 -7.93 0.19
CA MET A 154 0.62 -8.98 1.08
C MET A 154 -0.18 -9.01 2.37
N ALA A 155 -0.66 -10.20 2.76
CA ALA A 155 -1.32 -10.40 4.04
C ALA A 155 -0.84 -11.68 4.73
N THR A 156 -0.58 -11.59 6.03
CA THR A 156 -0.12 -12.69 6.85
C THR A 156 -0.87 -12.73 8.18
N GLY A 157 -1.10 -13.93 8.68
CA GLY A 157 -1.75 -14.17 9.98
C GLY A 157 -3.27 -14.27 9.92
N GLU A 158 -3.83 -15.01 10.85
CA GLU A 158 -5.25 -15.36 10.94
C GLU A 158 -6.15 -14.12 11.13
N ASN A 159 -5.64 -13.07 11.79
CA ASN A 159 -6.38 -11.82 11.97
C ASN A 159 -6.69 -11.07 10.66
N LYS A 160 -6.15 -11.52 9.53
CA LYS A 160 -6.44 -11.00 8.18
C LYS A 160 -7.42 -11.88 7.40
N ALA A 161 -7.73 -13.09 7.87
CA ALA A 161 -8.49 -14.08 7.12
C ALA A 161 -9.85 -13.56 6.64
N LYS A 162 -10.63 -12.93 7.54
CA LYS A 162 -11.92 -12.34 7.16
C LYS A 162 -11.76 -11.24 6.12
N ALA A 163 -10.84 -10.31 6.29
CA ALA A 163 -10.62 -9.22 5.34
C ALA A 163 -10.16 -9.75 3.98
N VAL A 164 -9.34 -10.79 3.96
CA VAL A 164 -8.89 -11.48 2.73
C VAL A 164 -10.08 -12.15 2.04
N LYS A 165 -10.94 -12.86 2.78
CA LYS A 165 -12.17 -13.45 2.21
C LYS A 165 -13.06 -12.38 1.59
N ASP A 166 -13.33 -11.29 2.33
CA ASP A 166 -14.17 -10.20 1.86
C ASP A 166 -13.56 -9.49 0.63
N MET A 167 -12.23 -9.35 0.57
CA MET A 167 -11.52 -8.77 -0.56
C MET A 167 -11.59 -9.63 -1.82
N VAL A 168 -11.34 -10.95 -1.69
CA VAL A 168 -11.15 -11.85 -2.85
C VAL A 168 -12.50 -12.39 -3.35
N ALA A 169 -13.36 -12.84 -2.43
CA ALA A 169 -14.60 -13.54 -2.74
C ALA A 169 -15.87 -12.75 -2.38
N GLY A 170 -15.73 -11.66 -1.62
CA GLY A 170 -16.85 -10.80 -1.26
C GLY A 170 -17.29 -9.89 -2.41
N PRO A 171 -18.42 -9.18 -2.24
CA PRO A 171 -18.88 -8.21 -3.21
C PRO A 171 -17.95 -7.00 -3.26
N LEU A 172 -17.86 -6.35 -4.42
CA LEU A 172 -17.25 -5.03 -4.56
C LEU A 172 -18.00 -4.03 -3.66
N SER A 173 -17.33 -3.52 -2.64
CA SER A 173 -17.98 -2.71 -1.61
C SER A 173 -17.02 -1.71 -0.96
N ALA A 174 -17.51 -0.49 -0.75
CA ALA A 174 -16.80 0.49 0.07
C ALA A 174 -16.68 0.07 1.55
N MET A 175 -17.43 -0.94 2.00
CA MET A 175 -17.27 -1.52 3.35
C MET A 175 -16.06 -2.43 3.47
N CYS A 176 -15.49 -2.89 2.35
CA CYS A 176 -14.21 -3.56 2.25
C CYS A 176 -13.41 -2.86 1.13
N PRO A 177 -12.70 -1.77 1.41
CA PRO A 177 -11.99 -1.00 0.38
C PRO A 177 -11.05 -1.84 -0.49
N ALA A 178 -10.39 -2.85 0.08
CA ALA A 178 -9.55 -3.78 -0.65
C ALA A 178 -10.30 -4.59 -1.72
N SER A 179 -11.64 -4.73 -1.62
CA SER A 179 -12.44 -5.41 -2.64
C SER A 179 -12.35 -4.72 -4.02
N SER A 180 -11.95 -3.43 -4.04
CA SER A 180 -11.69 -2.70 -5.29
C SER A 180 -10.59 -3.32 -6.14
N LEU A 181 -9.67 -4.10 -5.56
CA LEU A 181 -8.62 -4.80 -6.30
C LEU A 181 -9.17 -5.86 -7.26
N GLN A 182 -10.42 -6.29 -7.09
CA GLN A 182 -11.13 -7.14 -8.07
C GLN A 182 -11.31 -6.44 -9.44
N LEU A 183 -11.23 -5.12 -9.49
CA LEU A 183 -11.27 -4.32 -10.72
C LEU A 183 -9.91 -4.12 -11.37
N HIS A 184 -8.82 -4.47 -10.67
CA HIS A 184 -7.47 -4.21 -11.15
C HIS A 184 -6.98 -5.35 -12.04
N GLU A 185 -6.51 -5.02 -13.24
CA GLU A 185 -6.08 -6.00 -14.25
C GLU A 185 -4.90 -6.86 -13.76
N ASN A 186 -3.96 -6.24 -13.02
CA ASN A 186 -2.69 -6.86 -12.61
C ASN A 186 -2.53 -6.83 -11.07
N ALA A 187 -3.55 -7.26 -10.32
CA ALA A 187 -3.44 -7.40 -8.87
C ALA A 187 -2.89 -8.78 -8.49
N ILE A 188 -1.79 -8.78 -7.74
CA ILE A 188 -1.16 -9.96 -7.17
C ILE A 188 -1.45 -10.00 -5.67
N ILE A 189 -2.09 -11.05 -5.19
CA ILE A 189 -2.44 -11.22 -3.79
C ILE A 189 -1.58 -12.34 -3.20
N LEU A 190 -0.63 -11.96 -2.34
CA LEU A 190 0.29 -12.88 -1.68
C LEU A 190 -0.15 -13.13 -0.24
N LEU A 191 -0.51 -14.36 0.06
CA LEU A 191 -1.08 -14.77 1.34
C LEU A 191 -0.26 -15.88 1.98
N ASP A 192 -0.16 -15.88 3.30
CA ASP A 192 0.19 -17.10 4.02
C ASP A 192 -1.08 -17.95 4.25
N LYS A 193 -0.88 -19.20 4.72
CA LYS A 193 -1.99 -20.12 4.96
C LYS A 193 -2.98 -19.62 6.01
N ALA A 194 -2.50 -18.87 7.01
CA ALA A 194 -3.34 -18.34 8.06
C ALA A 194 -4.23 -17.20 7.55
N ALA A 195 -3.68 -16.28 6.75
CA ALA A 195 -4.47 -15.22 6.12
C ALA A 195 -5.47 -15.76 5.07
N ALA A 196 -5.18 -16.91 4.46
CA ALA A 196 -6.07 -17.56 3.51
C ALA A 196 -7.10 -18.53 4.15
N SER A 197 -7.12 -18.70 5.48
CA SER A 197 -7.86 -19.76 6.16
C SER A 197 -9.39 -19.70 5.98
N GLU A 198 -9.95 -18.52 5.75
CA GLU A 198 -11.38 -18.35 5.49
C GLU A 198 -11.75 -18.32 4.00
N LEU A 199 -10.77 -18.40 3.07
CA LEU A 199 -11.06 -18.53 1.65
C LEU A 199 -11.64 -19.92 1.37
N GLU A 200 -12.83 -19.93 0.82
CA GLU A 200 -13.42 -21.12 0.20
C GLU A 200 -12.74 -21.34 -1.16
N ASP A 201 -12.83 -22.55 -1.71
CA ASP A 201 -12.32 -22.89 -3.05
C ASP A 201 -10.79 -22.65 -3.28
N GLN A 202 -9.95 -22.81 -2.25
CA GLN A 202 -8.50 -22.63 -2.36
C GLN A 202 -7.87 -23.52 -3.46
N ASP A 203 -8.40 -24.73 -3.64
CA ASP A 203 -7.94 -25.65 -4.70
C ASP A 203 -8.24 -25.09 -6.09
N TYR A 204 -9.40 -24.42 -6.26
CA TYR A 204 -9.74 -23.74 -7.52
C TYR A 204 -8.79 -22.59 -7.81
N TYR A 205 -8.49 -21.73 -6.83
CA TYR A 205 -7.55 -20.61 -7.02
C TYR A 205 -6.15 -21.14 -7.39
N THR A 206 -5.67 -22.19 -6.73
CA THR A 206 -4.40 -22.83 -7.04
C THR A 206 -4.40 -23.38 -8.46
N TRP A 207 -5.45 -24.12 -8.83
CA TRP A 207 -5.60 -24.67 -10.18
C TRP A 207 -5.65 -23.56 -11.23
N ALA A 208 -6.45 -22.51 -11.03
CA ALA A 208 -6.57 -21.40 -11.97
C ALA A 208 -5.22 -20.67 -12.17
N HIS A 209 -4.48 -20.44 -11.09
CA HIS A 209 -3.15 -19.86 -11.13
C HIS A 209 -2.20 -20.71 -11.97
N ASP A 210 -2.15 -22.02 -11.72
CA ASP A 210 -1.30 -22.97 -12.46
C ASP A 210 -1.66 -23.03 -13.96
N GLN A 211 -2.97 -22.96 -14.30
CA GLN A 211 -3.39 -22.91 -15.71
C GLN A 211 -2.98 -21.60 -16.37
N ASN A 212 -3.15 -20.46 -15.68
CA ASN A 212 -2.72 -19.16 -16.20
C ASN A 212 -1.21 -19.13 -16.48
N ILE A 213 -0.38 -19.68 -15.58
CA ILE A 213 1.06 -19.80 -15.81
C ILE A 213 1.35 -20.61 -17.09
N LYS A 214 0.66 -21.75 -17.31
CA LYS A 214 0.85 -22.60 -18.50
C LYS A 214 0.46 -21.84 -19.77
N ILE A 215 -0.71 -21.19 -19.78
CA ILE A 215 -1.21 -20.42 -20.92
C ILE A 215 -0.26 -19.27 -21.24
N ASN A 216 0.15 -18.50 -20.26
CA ASN A 216 1.09 -17.41 -20.43
C ASN A 216 2.41 -17.91 -21.05
N LYS A 217 2.91 -19.05 -20.59
CA LYS A 217 4.12 -19.68 -21.11
C LYS A 217 3.95 -20.18 -22.55
N GLU A 218 2.82 -20.78 -22.87
CA GLU A 218 2.52 -21.36 -24.19
C GLU A 218 2.36 -20.26 -25.25
N PHE A 219 1.64 -19.19 -24.91
CA PHE A 219 1.32 -18.10 -25.85
C PHE A 219 2.26 -16.88 -25.76
N GLY A 220 3.29 -16.94 -24.93
CA GLY A 220 4.22 -15.82 -24.76
C GLY A 220 3.55 -14.57 -24.19
N LEU A 221 2.47 -14.74 -23.42
CA LEU A 221 1.69 -13.66 -22.82
C LEU A 221 2.32 -13.13 -21.53
N TYR A 222 3.63 -13.44 -21.32
CA TYR A 222 4.34 -12.86 -20.19
C TYR A 222 4.37 -11.34 -20.34
N HIS A 223 3.56 -10.66 -19.55
CA HIS A 223 4.00 -9.39 -19.03
C HIS A 223 5.24 -9.73 -18.18
N ASN A 224 6.40 -9.19 -18.55
CA ASN A 224 7.63 -9.41 -17.81
C ASN A 224 7.41 -8.96 -16.37
N TYR A 225 7.15 -9.91 -15.46
CA TYR A 225 7.14 -9.71 -14.02
C TYR A 225 8.58 -9.67 -13.51
#